data_fd637cb46cc397cb3dbf132a9350048b
#
_entry.id   fd637cb46cc397cb3dbf132a9350048b
#
_cell.length_a   1.000
_cell.length_b   1.000
_cell.length_c   1.000
_cell.angle_alpha   90.00
_cell.angle_beta   90.00
_cell.angle_gamma   90.00
#
_symmetry.space_group_name_H-M   'P 1'
#
loop_
_entity.id
_entity.type
_entity.pdbx_description
1 polymer ?
#
loop_
_entity_poly.entity_id
_entity_poly.type
_entity_poly.pdbx_seq_one_letter_code
_entity_poly.pdbx_strand_id
1 'polypeptide(L)'
;MEHVTSRWGTLALIALLDRPQRFSELRREIGQVSEKMLAQTLRTLERDGLVHRDAKPVIPPRVDYSLTDLGREVAEQVRDLARWTERRLAAVERAREAYDATRTRPAAVRTGVTA
;
A
#
# COMPACT_ATOMS: atom_id res chain seq x y z
N MET A 1 6.82 4.51 -11.37
CA MET A 1 6.62 3.55 -10.27
C MET A 1 6.28 4.18 -8.92
N GLU A 2 6.21 5.50 -8.88
CA GLU A 2 5.83 6.20 -7.63
C GLU A 2 4.48 5.76 -7.09
N HIS A 3 3.54 5.48 -7.99
CA HIS A 3 2.16 5.16 -7.59
C HIS A 3 2.00 3.78 -6.97
N VAL A 4 2.87 2.84 -7.33
CA VAL A 4 2.84 1.51 -6.73
C VAL A 4 3.20 1.56 -5.26
N THR A 5 4.12 2.46 -4.91
CA THR A 5 4.59 2.60 -3.54
C THR A 5 3.80 3.64 -2.74
N SER A 6 2.84 4.31 -3.37
CA SER A 6 1.98 5.24 -2.65
C SER A 6 1.06 4.45 -1.71
N ARG A 7 0.65 5.11 -0.63
CA ARG A 7 -0.22 4.49 0.36
C ARG A 7 -1.48 3.87 -0.25
N TRP A 8 -2.17 4.64 -1.06
CA TRP A 8 -3.45 4.20 -1.62
C TRP A 8 -3.27 3.20 -2.76
N GLY A 9 -2.21 3.37 -3.55
CA GLY A 9 -1.88 2.42 -4.61
C GLY A 9 -1.56 1.05 -4.07
N THR A 10 -0.74 1.00 -3.03
CA THR A 10 -0.39 -0.24 -2.36
C THR A 10 -1.62 -0.95 -1.81
N LEU A 11 -2.48 -0.22 -1.11
CA LEU A 11 -3.69 -0.79 -0.51
C LEU A 11 -4.67 -1.28 -1.58
N ALA A 12 -4.82 -0.54 -2.67
CA ALA A 12 -5.71 -0.95 -3.75
C ALA A 12 -5.21 -2.24 -4.43
N LEU A 13 -3.91 -2.33 -4.68
CA LEU A 13 -3.32 -3.52 -5.29
C LEU A 13 -3.54 -4.75 -4.41
N ILE A 14 -3.28 -4.63 -3.12
CA ILE A 14 -3.46 -5.74 -2.18
C ILE A 14 -4.93 -6.16 -2.11
N ALA A 15 -5.83 -5.19 -2.05
CA ALA A 15 -7.27 -5.47 -1.98
C ALA A 15 -7.77 -6.24 -3.20
N LEU A 16 -7.21 -5.96 -4.37
CA LEU A 16 -7.62 -6.61 -5.61
C LEU A 16 -7.01 -8.00 -5.80
N LEU A 17 -6.09 -8.41 -4.95
CA LEU A 17 -5.52 -9.77 -5.03
C LEU A 17 -6.57 -10.85 -4.81
N ASP A 18 -7.55 -10.59 -3.95
CA ASP A 18 -8.57 -11.59 -3.63
C ASP A 18 -9.56 -11.79 -4.77
N ARG A 19 -10.04 -10.71 -5.35
CA ARG A 19 -11.08 -10.76 -6.38
C ARG A 19 -11.25 -9.41 -7.05
N PRO A 20 -11.88 -9.38 -8.22
CA PRO A 20 -12.32 -8.12 -8.81
C PRO A 20 -13.31 -7.42 -7.87
N GLN A 21 -13.27 -6.11 -7.82
CA GLN A 21 -14.13 -5.33 -6.95
C GLN A 21 -14.63 -4.07 -7.65
N ARG A 22 -15.83 -3.65 -7.26
CA ARG A 22 -16.36 -2.36 -7.68
C ARG A 22 -15.74 -1.26 -6.84
N PHE A 23 -15.86 -0.03 -7.34
CA PHE A 23 -15.30 1.14 -6.67
C PHE A 23 -15.76 1.25 -5.21
N SER A 24 -17.05 1.09 -4.98
CA SER A 24 -17.59 1.20 -3.62
C SER A 24 -17.08 0.11 -2.68
N GLU A 25 -16.87 -1.10 -3.21
CA GLU A 25 -16.32 -2.20 -2.43
C GLU A 25 -14.87 -1.92 -2.04
N LEU A 26 -14.06 -1.48 -3.02
CA LEU A 26 -12.68 -1.11 -2.77
C LEU A 26 -12.58 0.00 -1.73
N ARG A 27 -13.40 1.02 -1.87
CA ARG A 27 -13.38 2.14 -0.95
C ARG A 27 -13.71 1.70 0.48
N ARG A 28 -14.68 0.82 0.60
CA ARG A 28 -15.07 0.29 1.92
C ARG A 28 -13.95 -0.54 2.54
N GLU A 29 -13.30 -1.38 1.74
CA GLU A 29 -12.23 -2.24 2.24
C GLU A 29 -10.99 -1.44 2.62
N ILE A 30 -10.61 -0.45 1.81
CA ILE A 30 -9.44 0.37 2.08
C ILE A 30 -9.67 1.29 3.29
N GLY A 31 -10.88 1.79 3.43
CA GLY A 31 -11.25 2.62 4.57
C GLY A 31 -11.15 4.10 4.28
N GLN A 32 -10.25 4.80 4.93
CA GLN A 32 -10.23 6.27 5.02
C GLN A 32 -9.76 7.02 3.77
N VAL A 33 -10.08 6.54 2.61
CA VAL A 33 -9.71 7.21 1.37
C VAL A 33 -10.92 7.96 0.81
N SER A 34 -10.70 9.18 0.28
CA SER A 34 -11.77 9.92 -0.38
C SER A 34 -12.07 9.32 -1.75
N GLU A 35 -13.30 9.55 -2.24
CA GLU A 35 -13.67 9.10 -3.58
C GLU A 35 -12.74 9.66 -4.64
N LYS A 36 -12.40 10.93 -4.51
CA LYS A 36 -11.52 11.60 -5.47
C LYS A 36 -10.13 10.96 -5.48
N MET A 37 -9.57 10.70 -4.32
CA MET A 37 -8.23 10.14 -4.22
C MET A 37 -8.21 8.70 -4.74
N LEU A 38 -9.21 7.89 -4.40
CA LEU A 38 -9.27 6.52 -4.89
C LEU A 38 -9.46 6.48 -6.40
N ALA A 39 -10.34 7.33 -6.94
CA ALA A 39 -10.54 7.41 -8.38
C ALA A 39 -9.25 7.79 -9.10
N GLN A 40 -8.52 8.75 -8.57
CA GLN A 40 -7.24 9.16 -9.15
C GLN A 40 -6.20 8.04 -9.08
N THR A 41 -6.13 7.35 -7.95
CA THR A 41 -5.23 6.22 -7.75
C THR A 41 -5.51 5.11 -8.75
N LEU A 42 -6.77 4.73 -8.89
CA LEU A 42 -7.16 3.67 -9.83
C LEU A 42 -6.85 4.05 -11.29
N ARG A 43 -7.09 5.31 -11.65
CA ARG A 43 -6.75 5.79 -13.00
C ARG A 43 -5.26 5.67 -13.27
N THR A 44 -4.45 6.02 -12.29
CA THR A 44 -3.01 5.92 -12.44
C THR A 44 -2.54 4.47 -12.56
N LEU A 45 -3.09 3.59 -11.74
CA LEU A 45 -2.76 2.16 -11.82
C LEU A 45 -3.22 1.55 -13.14
N GLU A 46 -4.35 1.98 -13.65
CA GLU A 46 -4.84 1.56 -14.96
C GLU A 46 -3.90 2.04 -16.06
N ARG A 47 -3.49 3.29 -15.99
CA ARG A 47 -2.55 3.86 -16.96
C ARG A 47 -1.22 3.11 -16.95
N ASP A 48 -0.77 2.67 -15.81
CA ASP A 48 0.49 1.92 -15.67
C ASP A 48 0.35 0.44 -16.08
N GLY A 49 -0.86 0.02 -16.45
CA GLY A 49 -1.09 -1.35 -16.89
C GLY A 49 -1.20 -2.36 -15.76
N LEU A 50 -1.42 -1.89 -14.53
CA LEU A 50 -1.50 -2.77 -13.36
C LEU A 50 -2.94 -3.14 -13.00
N VAL A 51 -3.89 -2.30 -13.37
CA VAL A 51 -5.31 -2.49 -13.08
C VAL A 51 -6.11 -2.40 -14.36
N HIS A 52 -7.06 -3.31 -14.50
CA HIS A 52 -8.01 -3.32 -15.60
C HIS A 52 -9.35 -2.78 -15.11
N ARG A 53 -9.92 -1.86 -15.88
CA ARG A 53 -11.23 -1.30 -15.60
C ARG A 53 -12.21 -1.87 -16.61
N ASP A 54 -13.19 -2.60 -16.13
CA ASP A 54 -14.19 -3.25 -16.96
C ASP A 54 -15.56 -2.59 -16.77
N ALA A 55 -15.93 -1.75 -17.70
CA ALA A 55 -17.23 -1.07 -17.67
C ALA A 55 -18.26 -1.95 -18.38
N LYS A 56 -19.21 -2.46 -17.60
CA LYS A 56 -20.23 -3.35 -18.15
C LYS A 56 -21.44 -2.55 -18.63
N PRO A 57 -21.96 -2.87 -19.83
CA PRO A 57 -23.10 -2.15 -20.40
C PRO A 57 -24.43 -2.68 -19.83
N VAL A 58 -24.61 -2.60 -18.54
CA VAL A 58 -25.82 -3.03 -17.85
C VAL A 58 -26.52 -1.84 -17.22
N ILE A 59 -27.75 -2.02 -16.75
CA ILE A 59 -28.52 -0.99 -16.09
C ILE A 59 -28.86 -1.48 -14.69
N PRO A 60 -28.42 -0.78 -13.63
CA PRO A 60 -27.54 0.41 -13.64
C PRO A 60 -26.12 0.08 -14.12
N PRO A 61 -25.35 1.07 -14.58
CA PRO A 61 -23.99 0.86 -15.05
C PRO A 61 -23.13 0.24 -13.95
N ARG A 62 -22.26 -0.66 -14.37
CA ARG A 62 -21.37 -1.35 -13.44
C ARG A 62 -19.94 -1.30 -13.95
N VAL A 63 -19.01 -0.96 -13.05
CA VAL A 63 -17.59 -0.95 -13.35
C VAL A 63 -16.88 -1.84 -12.35
N ASP A 64 -16.17 -2.85 -12.84
CA ASP A 64 -15.37 -3.73 -12.02
C ASP A 64 -13.89 -3.44 -12.26
N TYR A 65 -13.12 -3.41 -11.19
CA TYR A 65 -11.67 -3.27 -11.24
C TYR A 65 -11.04 -4.61 -10.92
N SER A 66 -9.99 -4.95 -11.64
CA SER A 66 -9.26 -6.19 -11.41
C SER A 66 -7.78 -5.97 -11.71
N LEU A 67 -6.95 -6.87 -11.21
CA LEU A 67 -5.52 -6.83 -11.52
C LEU A 67 -5.27 -7.41 -12.90
N THR A 68 -4.35 -6.79 -13.63
CA THR A 68 -3.75 -7.41 -14.81
C THR A 68 -2.73 -8.44 -14.30
N ASP A 69 -2.16 -9.25 -15.20
CA ASP A 69 -1.09 -10.16 -14.83
C ASP A 69 0.09 -9.40 -14.23
N LEU A 70 0.44 -8.27 -14.84
CA LEU A 70 1.51 -7.42 -14.32
C LEU A 70 1.15 -6.86 -12.94
N GLY A 71 -0.08 -6.42 -12.77
CA GLY A 71 -0.56 -5.92 -11.49
C GLY A 71 -0.54 -6.97 -10.41
N ARG A 72 -0.84 -8.21 -10.76
CA ARG A 72 -0.79 -9.31 -9.80
C ARG A 72 0.63 -9.58 -9.32
N GLU A 73 1.60 -9.55 -10.23
CA GLU A 73 2.99 -9.71 -9.85
C GLU A 73 3.41 -8.66 -8.83
N VAL A 74 3.10 -7.39 -9.11
CA VAL A 74 3.45 -6.29 -8.20
C VAL A 74 2.71 -6.44 -6.88
N ALA A 75 1.41 -6.72 -6.93
CA ALA A 75 0.59 -6.81 -5.73
C ALA A 75 1.09 -7.90 -4.78
N GLU A 76 1.52 -9.01 -5.32
CA GLU A 76 2.08 -10.10 -4.52
C GLU A 76 3.36 -9.67 -3.80
N GLN A 77 4.24 -8.95 -4.49
CA GLN A 77 5.47 -8.43 -3.88
C GLN A 77 5.16 -7.45 -2.75
N VAL A 78 4.21 -6.55 -2.98
CA VAL A 78 3.82 -5.55 -1.99
C VAL A 78 3.19 -6.24 -0.77
N ARG A 79 2.32 -7.22 -1.00
CA ARG A 79 1.71 -7.99 0.08
C ARG A 79 2.75 -8.72 0.91
N ASP A 80 3.72 -9.32 0.24
CA ASP A 80 4.78 -10.06 0.93
C ASP A 80 5.63 -9.12 1.79
N LEU A 81 5.92 -7.93 1.29
CA LEU A 81 6.63 -6.92 2.05
C LEU A 81 5.82 -6.49 3.28
N ALA A 82 4.52 -6.26 3.12
CA ALA A 82 3.66 -5.90 4.23
C ALA A 82 3.64 -6.99 5.30
N ARG A 83 3.55 -8.25 4.87
CA ARG A 83 3.59 -9.39 5.79
C ARG A 83 4.92 -9.50 6.51
N TRP A 84 6.00 -9.25 5.81
CA TRP A 84 7.33 -9.23 6.43
C TRP A 84 7.40 -8.18 7.53
N THR A 85 6.89 -6.98 7.23
CA THR A 85 6.87 -5.88 8.19
C THR A 85 6.11 -6.26 9.46
N GLU A 86 4.94 -6.88 9.29
CA GLU A 86 4.15 -7.33 10.43
C GLU A 86 4.89 -8.38 11.27
N ARG A 87 5.51 -9.34 10.62
CA ARG A 87 6.26 -10.39 11.33
C ARG A 87 7.46 -9.82 12.09
N ARG A 88 8.06 -8.75 11.57
CA ARG A 88 9.27 -8.18 12.13
C ARG A 88 9.05 -6.88 12.89
N LEU A 89 7.79 -6.55 13.14
CA LEU A 89 7.46 -5.29 13.80
C LEU A 89 8.15 -5.15 15.16
N ALA A 90 8.18 -6.19 15.95
CA ALA A 90 8.83 -6.16 17.26
C ALA A 90 10.32 -5.83 17.12
N ALA A 91 10.99 -6.37 16.11
CA ALA A 91 12.40 -6.07 15.88
C ALA A 91 12.61 -4.60 15.49
N VAL A 92 11.72 -4.06 14.66
CA VAL A 92 11.77 -2.65 14.26
C VAL A 92 11.55 -1.75 15.48
N GLU A 93 10.58 -2.09 16.31
CA GLU A 93 10.28 -1.31 17.51
C GLU A 93 11.46 -1.31 18.48
N ARG A 94 12.09 -2.45 18.67
CA ARG A 94 13.29 -2.55 19.51
C ARG A 94 14.43 -1.68 18.97
N ALA A 95 14.60 -1.67 17.66
CA ALA A 95 15.63 -0.84 17.03
C ALA A 95 15.34 0.65 17.24
N ARG A 96 14.08 1.05 17.14
CA ARG A 96 13.67 2.43 17.39
C ARG A 96 13.93 2.83 18.84
N GLU A 97 13.56 1.96 19.77
CA GLU A 97 13.78 2.22 21.18
C GLU A 97 15.27 2.38 21.50
N ALA A 98 16.10 1.52 20.93
CA ALA A 98 17.53 1.60 21.13
C ALA A 98 18.09 2.90 20.56
N TYR A 99 17.65 3.28 19.39
CA TYR A 99 18.08 4.54 18.76
C TYR A 99 17.65 5.74 19.58
N ASP A 100 16.38 5.79 20.00
CA ASP A 100 15.84 6.90 20.77
C ASP A 100 16.53 7.02 22.13
N ALA A 101 16.81 5.91 22.79
CA ALA A 101 17.52 5.92 24.06
C ALA A 101 18.92 6.50 23.90
N THR A 102 19.61 6.15 22.82
CA THR A 102 20.94 6.69 22.53
C THR A 102 20.86 8.20 22.27
N ARG A 103 19.85 8.63 21.55
CA ARG A 103 19.69 10.03 21.21
C ARG A 103 19.33 10.90 22.40
N THR A 104 18.66 10.35 23.40
CA THR A 104 18.21 11.10 24.55
C THR A 104 19.17 11.06 25.72
N ARG A 105 20.25 10.26 25.63
CA ARG A 105 21.25 10.20 26.69
C ARG A 105 22.06 11.48 26.78
N PRO A 106 22.55 11.83 27.96
CA PRO A 106 23.37 13.02 28.10
C PRO A 106 24.75 12.85 27.45
N ALA A 107 25.56 13.88 27.57
CA ALA A 107 26.81 14.08 26.85
C ALA A 107 27.76 12.89 26.81
N ALA A 108 27.77 12.06 27.81
CA ALA A 108 28.69 10.93 27.88
C ALA A 108 28.52 9.96 26.69
N VAL A 109 27.30 9.80 26.22
CA VAL A 109 27.04 8.89 25.10
C VAL A 109 27.54 9.50 23.79
N ARG A 110 27.41 10.79 23.65
CA ARG A 110 27.86 11.44 22.44
C ARG A 110 29.36 11.33 22.22
N THR A 111 30.12 11.40 23.28
CA THR A 111 31.57 11.24 23.18
C THR A 111 31.94 9.84 22.70
N GLY A 112 31.19 8.84 23.10
CA GLY A 112 31.44 7.48 22.63
C GLY A 112 31.07 7.25 21.17
N VAL A 113 30.15 8.03 20.67
CA VAL A 113 29.62 7.85 19.31
C VAL A 113 30.40 8.59 18.26
N THR A 114 31.17 9.54 18.63
CA THR A 114 31.90 10.37 17.70
C THR A 114 33.00 9.63 16.92
N ALA A 115 33.27 8.46 17.30
CA ALA A 115 34.27 7.66 16.60
C ALA A 115 33.83 7.23 15.21
#